data_98255c4cfe4b526d41c54bb9f3415cd3
#
_entry.id   98255c4cfe4b526d41c54bb9f3415cd3
#
_cell.length_a   1.000
_cell.length_b   1.000
_cell.length_c   1.000
_cell.angle_alpha   90.00
_cell.angle_beta   90.00
_cell.angle_gamma   90.00
#
_symmetry.space_group_name_H-M   'P 1'
#
loop_
_entity.id
_entity.type
_entity.pdbx_description
1 polymer ?
#
loop_
_entity_poly.entity_id
_entity_poly.type
_entity_poly.pdbx_seq_one_letter_code
_entity_poly.pdbx_strand_id
1 'polypeptide(L)'
;FTAALERFSRAMLAPLTYLSAAGLLLAAGALLTSTALSGALPLLQWGPVRLMGRILYKCLSAVISNLSVLFCTGLAAALAKQEKHQAAFIALMSYLVYLTAGNVTLTELGLLAQPDGLTGLYGAGQTSVLGIQTVDTGVFGGILLGLLTAFVYNRTCEKAHRGILGGVFSGERWSFA
;
A
#
# COMPACT_ATOMS: atom_id res chain seq x y z
N PHE A 1 -15.67 16.58 -15.81
CA PHE A 1 -14.25 16.24 -15.79
C PHE A 1 -13.56 16.87 -14.57
N THR A 2 -13.79 18.11 -14.26
CA THR A 2 -13.21 18.87 -13.13
C THR A 2 -13.52 18.25 -11.78
N ALA A 3 -14.76 17.82 -11.52
CA ALA A 3 -15.16 17.23 -10.24
C ALA A 3 -14.51 15.85 -9.98
N ALA A 4 -14.22 15.08 -11.03
CA ALA A 4 -13.50 13.80 -10.88
C ALA A 4 -12.03 14.04 -10.58
N LEU A 5 -11.42 15.03 -11.22
CA LEU A 5 -10.04 15.43 -10.99
C LEU A 5 -9.84 16.00 -9.58
N GLU A 6 -10.80 16.77 -9.09
CA GLU A 6 -10.78 17.32 -7.72
C GLU A 6 -10.87 16.22 -6.66
N ARG A 7 -11.75 15.20 -6.86
CA ARG A 7 -11.84 14.04 -5.96
C ARG A 7 -10.55 13.22 -5.98
N PHE A 8 -9.96 13.03 -7.14
CA PHE A 8 -8.68 12.35 -7.28
C PHE A 8 -7.56 13.10 -6.55
N SER A 9 -7.46 14.42 -6.75
CA SER A 9 -6.47 15.25 -6.08
C SER A 9 -6.61 15.18 -4.54
N ARG A 10 -7.82 15.29 -4.02
CA ARG A 10 -8.08 15.15 -2.57
C ARG A 10 -7.74 13.74 -2.06
N ALA A 11 -8.02 12.71 -2.85
CA ALA A 11 -7.68 11.33 -2.49
C ALA A 11 -6.17 11.11 -2.37
N MET A 12 -5.38 11.80 -3.18
CA MET A 12 -3.92 11.73 -3.15
C MET A 12 -3.29 12.50 -1.99
N LEU A 13 -3.95 13.56 -1.50
CA LEU A 13 -3.41 14.37 -0.41
C LEU A 13 -3.29 13.58 0.90
N ALA A 14 -4.25 12.74 1.23
CA ALA A 14 -4.24 11.99 2.48
C ALA A 14 -3.00 11.07 2.62
N PRO A 15 -2.67 10.18 1.66
CA PRO A 15 -1.45 9.39 1.74
C PRO A 15 -0.17 10.23 1.80
N LEU A 16 -0.11 11.36 1.07
CA LEU A 16 1.06 12.21 1.01
C LEU A 16 1.39 12.90 2.34
N THR A 17 0.38 13.33 3.09
CA THR A 17 0.59 13.94 4.42
C THR A 17 1.14 12.92 5.42
N TYR A 18 0.64 11.68 5.40
CA TYR A 18 1.19 10.61 6.25
C TYR A 18 2.61 10.23 5.87
N LEU A 19 2.96 10.31 4.57
CA LEU A 19 4.30 10.00 4.09
C LEU A 19 5.35 10.95 4.64
N SER A 20 5.05 12.25 4.69
CA SER A 20 6.01 13.23 5.21
C SER A 20 6.27 13.01 6.70
N ALA A 21 5.24 12.73 7.50
CA ALA A 21 5.38 12.40 8.91
C ALA A 21 6.16 11.08 9.11
N ALA A 22 5.83 10.04 8.32
CA ALA A 22 6.53 8.77 8.37
C ALA A 22 8.01 8.91 7.97
N GLY A 23 8.32 9.76 6.99
CA GLY A 23 9.69 10.04 6.56
C GLY A 23 10.53 10.70 7.67
N LEU A 24 9.96 11.68 8.38
CA LEU A 24 10.63 12.31 9.53
C LEU A 24 10.90 11.30 10.67
N LEU A 25 9.92 10.48 10.99
CA LEU A 25 10.07 9.44 12.00
C LEU A 25 11.08 8.35 11.58
N LEU A 26 11.11 7.99 10.29
CA LEU A 26 12.10 7.07 9.74
C LEU A 26 13.52 7.65 9.87
N ALA A 27 13.70 8.92 9.54
CA ALA A 27 14.98 9.60 9.70
C ALA A 27 15.42 9.62 11.17
N ALA A 28 14.51 9.91 12.10
CA ALA A 28 14.81 9.82 13.53
C ALA A 28 15.20 8.40 13.96
N GLY A 29 14.48 7.37 13.50
CA GLY A 29 14.81 5.97 13.78
C GLY A 29 16.19 5.56 13.20
N ALA A 30 16.52 6.04 11.99
CA ALA A 30 17.81 5.83 11.35
C ALA A 30 18.94 6.50 12.13
N LEU A 31 18.72 7.72 12.62
CA LEU A 31 19.71 8.43 13.45
C LEU A 31 19.97 7.69 14.78
N LEU A 32 18.90 7.20 15.44
CA LEU A 32 19.03 6.44 16.68
C LEU A 32 19.78 5.11 16.50
N THR A 33 19.81 4.56 15.30
CA THR A 33 20.51 3.31 14.98
C THR A 33 21.87 3.53 14.31
N SER A 34 22.22 4.78 13.99
CA SER A 34 23.46 5.14 13.32
C SER A 34 24.67 4.86 14.19
N THR A 35 25.65 4.15 13.62
CA THR A 35 26.94 3.88 14.29
C THR A 35 27.78 5.14 14.43
N ALA A 36 27.63 6.11 13.53
CA ALA A 36 28.34 7.38 13.58
C ALA A 36 27.90 8.24 14.78
N LEU A 37 26.59 8.29 15.07
CA LEU A 37 26.09 9.04 16.23
C LEU A 37 26.32 8.30 17.56
N SER A 38 26.33 6.97 17.55
CA SER A 38 26.60 6.18 18.78
C SER A 38 28.03 6.37 19.29
N GLY A 39 28.98 6.76 18.42
CA GLY A 39 30.33 7.15 18.82
C GLY A 39 30.40 8.52 19.50
N ALA A 40 29.50 9.44 19.14
CA ALA A 40 29.48 10.81 19.68
C ALA A 40 28.64 10.96 20.96
N LEU A 41 27.62 10.12 21.15
CA LEU A 41 26.68 10.19 22.26
C LEU A 41 26.58 8.84 22.98
N PRO A 42 27.14 8.69 24.18
CA PRO A 42 27.13 7.42 24.94
C PRO A 42 25.69 6.97 25.32
N LEU A 43 24.74 7.89 25.35
CA LEU A 43 23.33 7.59 25.62
C LEU A 43 22.71 6.69 24.54
N LEU A 44 23.17 6.79 23.29
CA LEU A 44 22.67 5.98 22.16
C LEU A 44 23.21 4.53 22.20
N GLN A 45 24.22 4.26 23.00
CA GLN A 45 24.75 2.90 23.21
C GLN A 45 23.89 2.09 24.17
N TRP A 46 22.96 2.74 24.86
CA TRP A 46 22.05 2.07 25.80
C TRP A 46 21.15 1.10 25.05
N GLY A 47 21.19 -0.18 25.42
CA GLY A 47 20.46 -1.26 24.73
C GLY A 47 18.99 -0.96 24.42
N PRO A 48 18.20 -0.45 25.38
CA PRO A 48 16.79 -0.09 25.15
C PRO A 48 16.59 0.98 24.08
N VAL A 49 17.42 2.03 24.07
CA VAL A 49 17.32 3.14 23.11
C VAL A 49 17.59 2.65 21.68
N ARG A 50 18.64 1.83 21.54
CA ARG A 50 19.00 1.23 20.25
C ARG A 50 17.92 0.24 19.75
N LEU A 51 17.28 -0.50 20.65
CA LEU A 51 16.17 -1.39 20.32
C LEU A 51 14.96 -0.59 19.82
N MET A 52 14.58 0.47 20.54
CA MET A 52 13.50 1.37 20.13
C MET A 52 13.75 2.00 18.74
N GLY A 53 14.97 2.47 18.50
CA GLY A 53 15.35 3.00 17.19
C GLY A 53 15.21 1.96 16.07
N ARG A 54 15.64 0.72 16.31
CA ARG A 54 15.49 -0.39 15.34
C ARG A 54 14.03 -0.75 15.08
N ILE A 55 13.21 -0.81 16.12
CA ILE A 55 11.78 -1.09 15.98
C ILE A 55 11.12 0.00 15.15
N LEU A 56 11.35 1.28 15.52
CA LEU A 56 10.81 2.42 14.82
C LEU A 56 11.21 2.42 13.33
N TYR A 57 12.51 2.24 13.05
CA TYR A 57 13.02 2.17 11.69
C TYR A 57 12.38 1.03 10.88
N LYS A 58 12.32 -0.19 11.45
CA LYS A 58 11.77 -1.36 10.76
C LYS A 58 10.26 -1.23 10.51
N CYS A 59 9.49 -0.73 11.48
CA CYS A 59 8.05 -0.51 11.33
C CYS A 59 7.76 0.51 10.21
N LEU A 60 8.46 1.62 10.21
CA LEU A 60 8.24 2.67 9.22
C LEU A 60 8.75 2.26 7.83
N SER A 61 9.88 1.56 7.76
CA SER A 61 10.36 0.97 6.52
C SER A 61 9.35 -0.01 5.91
N ALA A 62 8.69 -0.83 6.74
CA ALA A 62 7.65 -1.74 6.28
C ALA A 62 6.43 -0.99 5.69
N VAL A 63 6.03 0.14 6.28
CA VAL A 63 4.95 0.99 5.74
C VAL A 63 5.35 1.55 4.37
N ILE A 64 6.58 2.08 4.24
CA ILE A 64 7.06 2.66 2.98
C ILE A 64 7.20 1.59 1.90
N SER A 65 7.70 0.41 2.23
CA SER A 65 7.83 -0.70 1.28
C SER A 65 6.48 -1.20 0.74
N ASN A 66 5.39 -1.03 1.52
CA ASN A 66 4.04 -1.44 1.12
C ASN A 66 3.15 -0.25 0.72
N LEU A 67 3.76 0.87 0.34
CA LEU A 67 3.06 2.10 0.01
C LEU A 67 2.08 1.94 -1.16
N SER A 68 2.44 1.14 -2.15
CA SER A 68 1.59 0.84 -3.32
C SER A 68 0.23 0.24 -2.94
N VAL A 69 0.20 -0.62 -1.91
CA VAL A 69 -1.04 -1.19 -1.35
C VAL A 69 -1.91 -0.10 -0.72
N LEU A 70 -1.28 0.78 0.06
CA LEU A 70 -1.99 1.89 0.73
C LEU A 70 -2.60 2.87 -0.28
N PHE A 71 -1.87 3.18 -1.36
CA PHE A 71 -2.41 4.00 -2.44
C PHE A 71 -3.55 3.30 -3.17
N CYS A 72 -3.45 2.00 -3.46
CA CYS A 72 -4.49 1.24 -4.12
C CYS A 72 -5.80 1.26 -3.32
N THR A 73 -5.73 0.89 -2.04
CA THR A 73 -6.90 0.81 -1.16
C THR A 73 -7.47 2.19 -0.84
N GLY A 74 -6.61 3.16 -0.53
CA GLY A 74 -7.02 4.52 -0.22
C GLY A 74 -7.69 5.22 -1.40
N LEU A 75 -7.15 5.05 -2.61
CA LEU A 75 -7.70 5.65 -3.82
C LEU A 75 -9.03 5.02 -4.20
N ALA A 76 -9.14 3.68 -4.12
CA ALA A 76 -10.40 2.98 -4.37
C ALA A 76 -11.50 3.44 -3.40
N ALA A 77 -11.20 3.55 -2.10
CA ALA A 77 -12.14 4.04 -1.10
C ALA A 77 -12.56 5.50 -1.34
N ALA A 78 -11.61 6.38 -1.72
CA ALA A 78 -11.88 7.79 -1.94
C ALA A 78 -12.71 8.05 -3.19
N LEU A 79 -12.56 7.24 -4.23
CA LEU A 79 -13.27 7.36 -5.50
C LEU A 79 -14.58 6.56 -5.53
N ALA A 80 -14.83 5.69 -4.55
CA ALA A 80 -16.08 4.96 -4.43
C ALA A 80 -17.25 5.91 -4.16
N LYS A 81 -18.35 5.73 -4.92
CA LYS A 81 -19.58 6.51 -4.76
C LYS A 81 -20.42 6.05 -3.58
N GLN A 82 -20.38 4.75 -3.27
CA GLN A 82 -21.11 4.10 -2.21
C GLN A 82 -20.18 3.15 -1.45
N GLU A 83 -20.49 2.82 -0.20
CA GLU A 83 -19.84 1.78 0.62
C GLU A 83 -18.29 1.80 0.48
N LYS A 84 -17.66 2.90 0.87
CA LYS A 84 -16.21 3.15 0.73
C LYS A 84 -15.34 2.05 1.33
N HIS A 85 -15.80 1.45 2.44
CA HIS A 85 -15.10 0.36 3.12
C HIS A 85 -15.09 -0.93 2.28
N GLN A 86 -16.18 -1.24 1.57
CA GLN A 86 -16.25 -2.40 0.67
C GLN A 86 -15.33 -2.18 -0.54
N ALA A 87 -15.31 -0.97 -1.10
CA ALA A 87 -14.40 -0.63 -2.19
C ALA A 87 -12.92 -0.79 -1.78
N ALA A 88 -12.56 -0.37 -0.57
CA ALA A 88 -11.21 -0.55 -0.03
C ALA A 88 -10.86 -2.04 0.12
N PHE A 89 -11.79 -2.86 0.64
CA PHE A 89 -11.58 -4.28 0.80
C PHE A 89 -11.41 -5.00 -0.56
N ILE A 90 -12.26 -4.68 -1.54
CA ILE A 90 -12.16 -5.23 -2.89
C ILE A 90 -10.83 -4.82 -3.55
N ALA A 91 -10.38 -3.58 -3.34
CA ALA A 91 -9.10 -3.12 -3.84
C ALA A 91 -7.92 -3.87 -3.23
N LEU A 92 -7.97 -4.15 -1.93
CA LEU A 92 -6.95 -4.95 -1.26
C LEU A 92 -6.90 -6.37 -1.84
N MET A 93 -8.06 -7.02 -2.01
CA MET A 93 -8.15 -8.35 -2.62
C MET A 93 -7.63 -8.37 -4.05
N SER A 94 -8.03 -7.38 -4.86
CA SER A 94 -7.55 -7.23 -6.24
C SER A 94 -6.05 -7.04 -6.30
N TYR A 95 -5.49 -6.29 -5.33
CA TYR A 95 -4.04 -6.07 -5.24
C TYR A 95 -3.28 -7.35 -4.90
N LEU A 96 -3.79 -8.17 -3.96
CA LEU A 96 -3.21 -9.46 -3.62
C LEU A 96 -3.22 -10.43 -4.81
N VAL A 97 -4.33 -10.47 -5.56
CA VAL A 97 -4.42 -11.26 -6.79
C VAL A 97 -3.39 -10.80 -7.81
N TYR A 98 -3.23 -9.48 -7.99
CA TYR A 98 -2.23 -8.90 -8.89
C TYR A 98 -0.80 -9.31 -8.49
N LEU A 99 -0.45 -9.20 -7.21
CA LEU A 99 0.88 -9.59 -6.71
C LEU A 99 1.15 -11.08 -6.94
N THR A 100 0.16 -11.92 -6.62
CA THR A 100 0.28 -13.38 -6.76
C THR A 100 0.42 -13.77 -8.23
N ALA A 101 -0.39 -13.18 -9.11
CA ALA A 101 -0.29 -13.42 -10.55
C ALA A 101 1.07 -13.01 -11.10
N GLY A 102 1.59 -11.85 -10.67
CA GLY A 102 2.94 -11.40 -11.03
C GLY A 102 4.04 -12.36 -10.56
N ASN A 103 3.93 -12.84 -9.32
CA ASN A 103 4.88 -13.80 -8.77
C ASN A 103 4.88 -15.13 -9.53
N VAL A 104 3.69 -15.70 -9.79
CA VAL A 104 3.56 -16.95 -10.55
C VAL A 104 4.13 -16.78 -11.95
N THR A 105 3.83 -15.66 -12.63
CA THR A 105 4.37 -15.40 -13.96
C THR A 105 5.90 -15.34 -13.96
N LEU A 106 6.51 -14.66 -12.99
CA LEU A 106 7.97 -14.60 -12.85
C LEU A 106 8.59 -15.98 -12.58
N THR A 107 7.91 -16.80 -11.78
CA THR A 107 8.35 -18.14 -11.44
C THR A 107 8.32 -19.05 -12.65
N GLU A 108 7.22 -19.08 -13.40
CA GLU A 108 7.04 -19.90 -14.60
C GLU A 108 8.00 -19.51 -15.73
N LEU A 109 8.33 -18.23 -15.84
CA LEU A 109 9.30 -17.74 -16.82
C LEU A 109 10.77 -17.94 -16.38
N GLY A 110 11.01 -18.42 -15.15
CA GLY A 110 12.35 -18.59 -14.59
C GLY A 110 13.10 -17.26 -14.37
N LEU A 111 12.34 -16.15 -14.25
CA LEU A 111 12.89 -14.80 -14.11
C LEU A 111 12.93 -14.34 -12.63
N LEU A 112 12.60 -15.23 -11.68
CA LEU A 112 12.61 -14.88 -10.27
C LEU A 112 14.04 -14.58 -9.80
N ALA A 113 14.31 -13.32 -9.45
CA ALA A 113 15.64 -12.91 -9.02
C ALA A 113 15.96 -13.38 -7.59
N GLN A 114 17.20 -13.80 -7.38
CA GLN A 114 17.73 -13.97 -6.03
C GLN A 114 18.16 -12.60 -5.48
N PRO A 115 17.92 -12.31 -4.19
CA PRO A 115 18.33 -11.03 -3.60
C PRO A 115 19.87 -10.95 -3.54
N ASP A 116 20.43 -10.01 -4.28
CA ASP A 116 21.84 -9.70 -4.20
C ASP A 116 22.16 -8.88 -2.95
N GLY A 117 23.31 -9.14 -2.33
CA GLY A 117 23.72 -8.47 -1.10
C GLY A 117 23.94 -6.94 -1.22
N LEU A 118 24.09 -6.43 -2.45
CA LEU A 118 24.34 -5.00 -2.73
C LEU A 118 23.08 -4.24 -3.13
N THR A 119 22.27 -4.79 -4.03
CA THR A 119 21.10 -4.11 -4.61
C THR A 119 19.78 -4.75 -4.22
N GLY A 120 19.82 -5.91 -3.55
CA GLY A 120 18.62 -6.68 -3.23
C GLY A 120 17.90 -7.13 -4.50
N LEU A 121 16.57 -6.99 -4.52
CA LEU A 121 15.73 -7.35 -5.67
C LEU A 121 15.63 -6.23 -6.73
N TYR A 122 15.98 -4.99 -6.35
CA TYR A 122 15.82 -3.83 -7.24
C TYR A 122 16.75 -3.87 -8.48
N GLY A 123 17.90 -4.50 -8.36
CA GLY A 123 18.81 -4.68 -9.50
C GLY A 123 18.22 -5.46 -10.66
N ALA A 124 17.23 -6.32 -10.38
CA ALA A 124 16.48 -7.08 -11.39
C ALA A 124 15.11 -6.45 -11.74
N GLY A 125 14.81 -5.23 -11.28
CA GLY A 125 13.51 -4.59 -11.46
C GLY A 125 12.37 -5.30 -10.73
N GLN A 126 12.68 -5.98 -9.62
CA GLN A 126 11.72 -6.70 -8.79
C GLN A 126 11.69 -6.12 -7.38
N THR A 127 10.57 -6.25 -6.72
CA THR A 127 10.38 -5.83 -5.34
C THR A 127 9.56 -6.84 -4.56
N SER A 128 9.60 -6.78 -3.24
CA SER A 128 8.75 -7.57 -2.36
C SER A 128 7.72 -6.69 -1.69
N VAL A 129 6.46 -6.90 -2.01
CA VAL A 129 5.31 -6.20 -1.42
C VAL A 129 4.49 -7.22 -0.65
N LEU A 130 4.18 -6.96 0.62
CA LEU A 130 3.50 -7.89 1.53
C LEU A 130 4.17 -9.29 1.60
N GLY A 131 5.49 -9.35 1.37
CA GLY A 131 6.24 -10.61 1.34
C GLY A 131 6.16 -11.38 0.02
N ILE A 132 5.43 -10.88 -0.98
CA ILE A 132 5.30 -11.50 -2.30
C ILE A 132 6.25 -10.77 -3.26
N GLN A 133 7.17 -11.52 -3.86
CA GLN A 133 8.11 -10.98 -4.85
C GLN A 133 7.40 -10.82 -6.19
N THR A 134 7.51 -9.63 -6.77
CA THR A 134 6.88 -9.27 -8.05
C THR A 134 7.69 -8.23 -8.80
N VAL A 135 7.26 -7.88 -10.01
CA VAL A 135 7.85 -6.76 -10.76
C VAL A 135 7.65 -5.47 -9.99
N ASP A 136 8.69 -4.65 -9.92
CA ASP A 136 8.62 -3.35 -9.27
C ASP A 136 7.85 -2.35 -10.15
N THR A 137 6.57 -2.24 -9.88
CA THR A 137 5.69 -1.22 -10.49
C THR A 137 5.59 0.03 -9.61
N GLY A 138 6.23 0.02 -8.45
CA GLY A 138 6.21 1.11 -7.49
C GLY A 138 4.80 1.53 -7.08
N VAL A 139 4.70 2.78 -6.67
CA VAL A 139 3.41 3.38 -6.27
C VAL A 139 2.44 3.51 -7.46
N PHE A 140 2.97 3.66 -8.68
CA PHE A 140 2.14 3.81 -9.88
C PHE A 140 1.28 2.57 -10.16
N GLY A 141 1.79 1.36 -9.94
CA GLY A 141 1.01 0.13 -10.02
C GLY A 141 -0.17 0.13 -9.06
N GLY A 142 0.05 0.60 -7.82
CA GLY A 142 -1.02 0.77 -6.83
C GLY A 142 -2.08 1.79 -7.25
N ILE A 143 -1.66 2.93 -7.80
CA ILE A 143 -2.57 3.98 -8.29
C ILE A 143 -3.41 3.44 -9.46
N LEU A 144 -2.81 2.82 -10.45
CA LEU A 144 -3.52 2.28 -11.61
C LEU A 144 -4.54 1.22 -11.20
N LEU A 145 -4.13 0.29 -10.35
CA LEU A 145 -5.03 -0.77 -9.88
C LEU A 145 -6.15 -0.21 -9.01
N GLY A 146 -5.87 0.77 -8.16
CA GLY A 146 -6.86 1.46 -7.34
C GLY A 146 -7.90 2.21 -8.18
N LEU A 147 -7.47 2.90 -9.23
CA LEU A 147 -8.35 3.55 -10.21
C LEU A 147 -9.23 2.54 -10.95
N LEU A 148 -8.61 1.45 -11.44
CA LEU A 148 -9.32 0.39 -12.15
C LEU A 148 -10.39 -0.25 -11.25
N THR A 149 -10.01 -0.58 -10.02
CA THR A 149 -10.93 -1.17 -9.04
C THR A 149 -12.08 -0.22 -8.70
N ALA A 150 -11.79 1.07 -8.46
CA ALA A 150 -12.83 2.07 -8.22
C ALA A 150 -13.79 2.21 -9.41
N PHE A 151 -13.27 2.19 -10.64
CA PHE A 151 -14.07 2.26 -11.84
C PHE A 151 -15.00 1.04 -11.99
N VAL A 152 -14.45 -0.16 -11.85
CA VAL A 152 -15.22 -1.42 -11.93
C VAL A 152 -16.25 -1.48 -10.82
N TYR A 153 -15.86 -1.15 -9.58
CA TYR A 153 -16.75 -1.12 -8.42
C TYR A 153 -17.95 -0.20 -8.64
N ASN A 154 -17.70 1.04 -9.03
CA ASN A 154 -18.77 2.01 -9.29
C ASN A 154 -19.72 1.56 -10.41
N ARG A 155 -19.17 0.96 -11.49
CA ARG A 155 -19.98 0.40 -12.58
C ARG A 155 -20.84 -0.78 -12.12
N THR A 156 -20.30 -1.62 -11.26
CA THR A 156 -20.99 -2.81 -10.76
C THR A 156 -22.09 -2.41 -9.79
N CYS A 157 -21.83 -1.48 -8.88
CA CYS A 157 -22.84 -0.95 -7.95
C CYS A 157 -24.00 -0.25 -8.68
N GLU A 158 -23.73 0.51 -9.75
CA GLU A 158 -24.78 1.15 -10.54
C GLU A 158 -25.68 0.12 -11.25
N LYS A 159 -25.12 -1.02 -11.70
CA LYS A 159 -25.87 -2.10 -12.34
C LYS A 159 -26.63 -2.96 -11.32
N ALA A 160 -26.03 -3.21 -10.16
CA ALA A 160 -26.65 -3.99 -9.09
C ALA A 160 -27.93 -3.31 -8.54
N HIS A 161 -27.97 -1.98 -8.53
CA HIS A 161 -29.18 -1.22 -8.17
C HIS A 161 -30.31 -1.35 -9.18
N ARG A 162 -30.02 -1.80 -10.41
CA ARG A 162 -30.99 -1.98 -11.50
C ARG A 162 -31.34 -3.45 -11.81
N GLY A 163 -30.71 -4.41 -11.14
CA GLY A 163 -30.86 -5.84 -11.46
C GLY A 163 -31.10 -6.73 -10.26
N ILE A 164 -31.46 -7.98 -10.53
CA ILE A 164 -31.77 -9.06 -9.59
C ILE A 164 -30.61 -9.34 -8.59
N LEU A 165 -29.40 -8.93 -8.90
CA LEU A 165 -28.23 -9.02 -8.00
C LEU A 165 -28.20 -7.95 -6.91
N GLY A 166 -29.08 -6.95 -6.97
CA GLY A 166 -29.21 -5.91 -5.94
C GLY A 166 -29.60 -6.46 -4.57
N GLY A 167 -30.28 -7.62 -4.51
CA GLY A 167 -30.64 -8.29 -3.26
C GLY A 167 -29.50 -9.05 -2.59
N VAL A 168 -28.44 -9.39 -3.32
CA VAL A 168 -27.29 -10.15 -2.77
C VAL A 168 -26.19 -9.22 -2.27
N PHE A 169 -26.04 -8.03 -2.89
CA PHE A 169 -25.03 -7.05 -2.52
C PHE A 169 -25.55 -5.83 -1.75
N SER A 170 -26.86 -5.60 -1.73
CA SER A 170 -27.46 -4.71 -0.74
C SER A 170 -27.55 -5.48 0.56
N GLY A 171 -26.49 -5.48 1.33
CA GLY A 171 -26.54 -5.93 2.71
C GLY A 171 -27.76 -5.28 3.37
N GLU A 172 -28.72 -6.09 3.80
CA GLU A 172 -29.86 -5.64 4.58
C GLU A 172 -29.36 -4.67 5.62
N ARG A 173 -29.88 -3.47 5.55
CA ARG A 173 -29.69 -2.46 6.58
C ARG A 173 -30.30 -3.05 7.86
N TRP A 174 -29.47 -3.72 8.66
CA TRP A 174 -29.85 -4.13 10.01
C TRP A 174 -30.10 -2.84 10.80
N SER A 175 -31.32 -2.34 10.71
CA SER A 175 -31.80 -1.33 11.65
C SER A 175 -32.02 -2.05 12.97
N PHE A 176 -31.02 -2.04 13.83
CA PHE A 176 -31.27 -2.26 15.24
C PHE A 176 -32.03 -1.03 15.76
N ALA A 177 -33.32 -1.22 15.98
CA ALA A 177 -34.14 -0.35 16.80
C ALA A 177 -33.74 -0.52 18.28
#